data_a5bca025bef1d9e1c5e7d8fa26408e3b
#
_entry.id   a5bca025bef1d9e1c5e7d8fa26408e3b
#
_cell.length_a   1.000
_cell.length_b   1.000
_cell.length_c   1.000
_cell.angle_alpha   90.00
_cell.angle_beta   90.00
_cell.angle_gamma   90.00
#
_symmetry.space_group_name_H-M   'P 1'
#
loop_
_entity.id
_entity.type
_entity.pdbx_description
1 polymer ?
#
loop_
_entity_poly.entity_id
_entity_poly.type
_entity_poly.pdbx_seq_one_letter_code
_entity_poly.pdbx_strand_id
1 'polypeptide(L)'
;MPSIVAIDPGTTNTGIVYMNEHRVIDVKTIHYPKSCGVDNYLLDSRCQNIWRQLEQFLVMHGHEVVVIEGFVPYPGMRTAKSTSHQTPWLVGYLLRGLESAGEMPVIQTSRQVLNPRTKGNLSNQKDLLEQRRFVYEGQKLLTNDHLRCAFLHGLYYLIGAGEVIA
;
A
#
# COMPACT_ATOMS: atom_id res chain seq x y z
N MET A 1 -12.48 16.55 -1.19
CA MET A 1 -11.93 15.21 -1.45
C MET A 1 -10.96 14.86 -0.34
N PRO A 2 -11.01 13.63 0.18
CA PRO A 2 -10.18 13.26 1.32
C PRO A 2 -8.69 13.19 0.97
N SER A 3 -7.87 13.54 1.94
CA SER A 3 -6.43 13.27 1.89
C SER A 3 -6.16 11.84 2.37
N ILE A 4 -5.37 11.09 1.63
CA ILE A 4 -5.20 9.65 1.80
C ILE A 4 -3.73 9.31 1.96
N VAL A 5 -3.43 8.45 2.94
CA VAL A 5 -2.18 7.69 2.97
C VAL A 5 -2.48 6.26 2.55
N ALA A 6 -1.91 5.84 1.43
CA ALA A 6 -2.05 4.50 0.89
C ALA A 6 -0.77 3.69 1.08
N ILE A 7 -0.89 2.43 1.47
CA ILE A 7 0.23 1.59 1.88
C ILE A 7 0.18 0.25 1.13
N ASP A 8 1.28 -0.11 0.50
CA ASP A 8 1.55 -1.45 -0.05
C ASP A 8 2.64 -2.12 0.80
N PRO A 9 2.24 -3.00 1.75
CA PRO A 9 3.18 -3.64 2.66
C PRO A 9 3.99 -4.73 1.98
N GLY A 10 5.30 -4.64 2.09
CA GLY A 10 6.22 -5.69 1.68
C GLY A 10 7.41 -5.77 2.62
N THR A 11 7.86 -6.97 2.94
CA THR A 11 8.95 -7.18 3.89
C THR A 11 10.32 -6.75 3.38
N THR A 12 10.48 -6.66 2.07
CA THR A 12 11.68 -6.11 1.43
C THR A 12 11.51 -4.65 1.05
N ASN A 13 10.34 -4.32 0.51
CA ASN A 13 9.98 -2.95 0.17
C ASN A 13 8.54 -2.70 0.60
N THR A 14 8.32 -1.64 1.36
CA THR A 14 6.99 -1.11 1.66
C THR A 14 6.84 0.22 0.92
N GLY A 15 5.82 0.34 0.10
CA GLY A 15 5.46 1.59 -0.58
C GLY A 15 4.41 2.37 0.19
N ILE A 16 4.63 3.66 0.36
CA ILE A 16 3.70 4.58 1.01
C ILE A 16 3.50 5.79 0.09
N VAL A 17 2.25 6.14 -0.15
CA VAL A 17 1.88 7.28 -1.00
C VAL A 17 0.92 8.17 -0.23
N TYR A 18 1.24 9.45 -0.13
CA TYR A 18 0.32 10.47 0.32
C TYR A 18 -0.32 11.15 -0.87
N MET A 19 -1.64 11.14 -0.88
CA MET A 19 -2.46 11.70 -1.95
C MET A 19 -3.39 12.76 -1.39
N ASN A 20 -3.51 13.86 -2.11
CA ASN A 20 -4.60 14.80 -1.91
C ASN A 20 -5.43 14.82 -3.19
N GLU A 21 -6.70 14.49 -3.08
CA GLU A 21 -7.51 14.17 -4.25
C GLU A 21 -6.87 13.01 -5.03
N HIS A 22 -6.68 13.15 -6.32
CA HIS A 22 -6.00 12.18 -7.19
C HIS A 22 -4.52 12.51 -7.45
N ARG A 23 -3.98 13.50 -6.72
CA ARG A 23 -2.58 13.94 -6.89
C ARG A 23 -1.68 13.28 -5.86
N VAL A 24 -0.58 12.74 -6.31
CA VAL A 24 0.49 12.27 -5.44
C VAL A 24 1.27 13.49 -4.94
N ILE A 25 1.27 13.69 -3.63
CA ILE A 25 1.95 14.81 -2.98
C ILE A 25 3.32 14.38 -2.45
N ASP A 26 3.39 13.22 -1.81
CA ASP A 26 4.63 12.68 -1.28
C ASP A 26 4.63 11.16 -1.29
N VAL A 27 5.82 10.57 -1.31
CA VAL A 27 6.00 9.13 -1.33
C VAL A 27 7.16 8.71 -0.43
N LYS A 28 7.07 7.49 0.09
CA LYS A 28 8.16 6.86 0.81
C LYS A 28 8.27 5.39 0.44
N THR A 29 9.46 4.94 0.12
CA THR A 29 9.80 3.52 0.05
C THR A 29 10.65 3.16 1.25
N ILE A 30 10.18 2.21 2.04
CA ILE A 30 10.95 1.63 3.13
C ILE A 30 11.60 0.37 2.56
N HIS A 31 12.90 0.42 2.38
CA HIS A 31 13.67 -0.70 1.85
C HIS A 31 14.38 -1.46 2.95
N TYR A 32 14.25 -2.78 2.94
CA TYR A 32 14.95 -3.67 3.85
C TYR A 32 15.70 -4.76 3.07
N PRO A 33 17.02 -4.88 3.20
CA PRO A 33 17.81 -5.83 2.42
C PRO A 33 17.41 -7.28 2.67
N LYS A 34 17.37 -8.10 1.64
CA LYS A 34 17.06 -9.55 1.74
C LYS A 34 18.08 -10.36 2.53
N SER A 35 19.28 -9.85 2.71
CA SER A 35 20.40 -10.51 3.40
C SER A 35 20.21 -10.67 4.91
N CYS A 36 19.22 -10.02 5.48
CA CYS A 36 18.89 -10.19 6.90
C CYS A 36 18.03 -11.44 7.06
N GLY A 37 18.61 -12.61 7.16
CA GLY A 37 18.00 -13.94 7.32
C GLY A 37 16.53 -14.05 7.78
N VAL A 38 15.99 -15.26 7.71
CA VAL A 38 14.56 -15.55 7.96
C VAL A 38 14.30 -15.88 9.44
N ASP A 39 15.08 -15.34 10.36
CA ASP A 39 14.80 -15.53 11.78
C ASP A 39 13.57 -14.69 12.19
N ASN A 40 12.64 -15.33 12.93
CA ASN A 40 11.44 -14.64 13.42
C ASN A 40 11.75 -13.42 14.27
N TYR A 41 12.86 -13.43 15.00
CA TYR A 41 13.34 -12.28 15.75
C TYR A 41 13.70 -11.10 14.84
N LEU A 42 14.38 -11.37 13.73
CA LEU A 42 14.72 -10.35 12.73
C LEU A 42 13.48 -9.84 12.00
N LEU A 43 12.47 -10.69 11.81
CA LEU A 43 11.20 -10.28 11.22
C LEU A 43 10.45 -9.28 12.11
N ASP A 44 10.38 -9.54 13.41
CA ASP A 44 9.73 -8.64 14.36
C ASP A 44 10.44 -7.27 14.41
N SER A 45 11.76 -7.28 14.50
CA SER A 45 12.58 -6.06 14.46
C SER A 45 12.39 -5.28 13.15
N ARG A 46 12.24 -6.00 12.02
CA ARG A 46 11.94 -5.40 10.70
C ARG A 46 10.56 -4.75 10.70
N CYS A 47 9.53 -5.45 11.17
CA CYS A 47 8.17 -4.92 11.27
C CYS A 47 8.12 -3.68 12.15
N GLN A 48 8.83 -3.69 13.27
CA GLN A 48 8.95 -2.54 14.17
C GLN A 48 9.61 -1.33 13.47
N ASN A 49 10.65 -1.56 12.69
CA ASN A 49 11.32 -0.49 11.95
C ASN A 49 10.42 0.09 10.86
N ILE A 50 9.72 -0.77 10.12
CA ILE A 50 8.76 -0.35 9.09
C ILE A 50 7.64 0.47 9.73
N TRP A 51 7.07 -0.01 10.84
CA TRP A 51 6.03 0.72 11.57
C TRP A 51 6.51 2.11 12.00
N ARG A 52 7.68 2.20 12.60
CA ARG A 52 8.25 3.46 13.07
C ARG A 52 8.39 4.49 11.96
N GLN A 53 8.81 4.06 10.78
CA GLN A 53 8.93 4.94 9.62
C GLN A 53 7.55 5.31 9.03
N LEU A 54 6.59 4.39 9.03
CA LEU A 54 5.20 4.67 8.64
C LEU A 54 4.57 5.69 9.60
N GLU A 55 4.69 5.47 10.90
CA GLU A 55 4.17 6.38 11.93
C GLU A 55 4.71 7.80 11.76
N GLN A 56 6.02 7.96 11.52
CA GLN A 56 6.61 9.25 11.21
C GLN A 56 6.01 9.89 9.97
N PHE A 57 5.78 9.12 8.93
CA PHE A 57 5.16 9.62 7.70
C PHE A 57 3.71 10.07 7.94
N LEU A 58 2.93 9.31 8.70
CA LEU A 58 1.56 9.67 9.08
C LEU A 58 1.50 10.98 9.89
N VAL A 59 2.42 11.15 10.84
CA VAL A 59 2.51 12.38 11.64
C VAL A 59 2.89 13.60 10.81
N MET A 60 3.73 13.41 9.79
CA MET A 60 4.16 14.50 8.90
C MET A 60 3.05 14.97 7.95
N HIS A 61 2.12 14.10 7.60
CA HIS A 61 1.07 14.38 6.64
C HIS A 61 -0.30 14.34 7.30
N GLY A 62 -0.98 15.49 7.33
CA GLY A 62 -2.39 15.53 7.73
C GLY A 62 -3.24 14.73 6.76
N HIS A 63 -3.78 13.61 7.20
CA HIS A 63 -4.58 12.70 6.39
C HIS A 63 -5.94 12.42 7.06
N GLU A 64 -6.93 12.08 6.26
CA GLU A 64 -8.28 11.75 6.71
C GLU A 64 -8.52 10.24 6.63
N VAL A 65 -7.84 9.56 5.71
CA VAL A 65 -8.03 8.14 5.44
C VAL A 65 -6.69 7.45 5.29
N VAL A 66 -6.55 6.28 5.92
CA VAL A 66 -5.46 5.34 5.68
C VAL A 66 -6.02 4.15 4.91
N VAL A 67 -5.42 3.84 3.77
CA VAL A 67 -5.73 2.66 2.96
C VAL A 67 -4.53 1.72 2.98
N ILE A 68 -4.75 0.46 3.25
CA ILE A 68 -3.69 -0.55 3.31
C ILE A 68 -4.05 -1.79 2.49
N GLU A 69 -3.09 -2.30 1.73
CA GLU A 69 -3.25 -3.60 1.10
C GLU A 69 -3.20 -4.72 2.14
N GLY A 70 -4.30 -5.48 2.20
CA GLY A 70 -4.41 -6.68 3.02
C GLY A 70 -3.91 -7.91 2.28
N PHE A 71 -3.25 -8.81 3.00
CA PHE A 71 -2.81 -10.08 2.44
C PHE A 71 -3.98 -11.06 2.38
N VAL A 72 -4.23 -11.60 1.18
CA VAL A 72 -5.16 -12.71 0.97
C VAL A 72 -4.42 -13.83 0.24
N PRO A 73 -4.30 -15.00 0.84
CA PRO A 73 -3.73 -16.15 0.15
C PRO A 73 -4.62 -16.52 -1.04
N TYR A 74 -4.03 -16.70 -2.20
CA TYR A 74 -4.77 -17.14 -3.39
C TYR A 74 -4.67 -18.66 -3.57
N PRO A 75 -5.71 -19.31 -4.15
CA PRO A 75 -5.67 -20.71 -4.48
C PRO A 75 -4.45 -21.04 -5.37
N GLY A 76 -3.63 -22.00 -4.98
CA GLY A 76 -2.40 -22.36 -5.68
C GLY A 76 -1.14 -21.68 -5.16
N MET A 77 -1.24 -20.78 -4.19
CA MET A 77 -0.08 -20.31 -3.47
C MET A 77 0.56 -21.47 -2.71
N ARG A 78 1.71 -21.93 -3.21
CA ARG A 78 2.44 -23.01 -2.52
C ARG A 78 3.00 -22.46 -1.21
N THR A 79 2.43 -22.93 -0.11
CA THR A 79 2.87 -22.63 1.27
C THR A 79 4.28 -23.17 1.58
N ALA A 80 4.90 -23.88 0.66
CA ALA A 80 6.17 -24.57 0.83
C ALA A 80 7.41 -23.67 0.86
N LYS A 81 7.29 -22.36 0.65
CA LYS A 81 8.43 -21.45 0.81
C LYS A 81 8.43 -20.90 2.23
N SER A 82 9.55 -21.09 2.92
CA SER A 82 9.80 -20.65 4.31
C SER A 82 9.53 -19.16 4.62
N THR A 83 9.22 -18.35 3.61
CA THR A 83 8.98 -16.91 3.71
C THR A 83 7.53 -16.49 3.51
N SER A 84 6.62 -17.43 3.24
CA SER A 84 5.22 -17.12 2.91
C SER A 84 4.43 -16.46 4.06
N HIS A 85 4.90 -16.59 5.29
CA HIS A 85 4.28 -15.99 6.48
C HIS A 85 4.73 -14.53 6.75
N GLN A 86 5.77 -14.06 6.09
CA GLN A 86 6.37 -12.75 6.42
C GLN A 86 5.47 -11.58 6.08
N THR A 87 4.86 -11.57 4.89
CA THR A 87 3.95 -10.48 4.51
C THR A 87 2.68 -10.44 5.36
N PRO A 88 1.97 -11.57 5.62
CA PRO A 88 0.84 -11.55 6.56
C PRO A 88 1.20 -11.06 7.95
N TRP A 89 2.37 -11.44 8.45
CA TRP A 89 2.86 -10.98 9.74
C TRP A 89 3.06 -9.47 9.76
N LEU A 90 3.73 -8.92 8.74
CA LEU A 90 3.92 -7.48 8.59
C LEU A 90 2.58 -6.75 8.51
N VAL A 91 1.64 -7.22 7.68
CA VAL A 91 0.31 -6.60 7.57
C VAL A 91 -0.40 -6.58 8.92
N GLY A 92 -0.41 -7.70 9.66
CA GLY A 92 -1.00 -7.76 11.00
C GLY A 92 -0.33 -6.79 11.97
N TYR A 93 0.99 -6.69 11.92
CA TYR A 93 1.76 -5.76 12.75
C TYR A 93 1.41 -4.30 12.46
N LEU A 94 1.35 -3.92 11.18
CA LEU A 94 1.00 -2.56 10.76
C LEU A 94 -0.45 -2.21 11.12
N LEU A 95 -1.39 -3.12 10.92
CA LEU A 95 -2.79 -2.93 11.31
C LEU A 95 -2.92 -2.67 12.82
N ARG A 96 -2.21 -3.45 13.63
CA ARG A 96 -2.17 -3.24 15.07
C ARG A 96 -1.58 -1.88 15.46
N GLY A 97 -0.52 -1.48 14.79
CA GLY A 97 0.09 -0.17 14.99
C GLY A 97 -0.87 0.96 14.63
N LEU A 98 -1.53 0.88 13.48
CA LEU A 98 -2.52 1.85 13.03
C LEU A 98 -3.68 1.97 14.02
N GLU A 99 -4.27 0.86 14.44
CA GLU A 99 -5.34 0.86 15.45
C GLU A 99 -4.88 1.50 16.77
N SER A 100 -3.67 1.19 17.22
CA SER A 100 -3.10 1.75 18.45
C SER A 100 -2.83 3.25 18.34
N ALA A 101 -2.59 3.75 17.12
CA ALA A 101 -2.46 5.18 16.83
C ALA A 101 -3.82 5.88 16.65
N GLY A 102 -4.95 5.17 16.79
CA GLY A 102 -6.30 5.71 16.62
C GLY A 102 -6.80 5.76 15.18
N GLU A 103 -6.09 5.12 14.25
CA GLU A 103 -6.49 5.02 12.86
C GLU A 103 -7.52 3.90 12.65
N MET A 104 -8.42 4.10 11.70
CA MET A 104 -9.34 3.08 11.21
C MET A 104 -9.01 2.77 9.74
N PRO A 105 -8.02 1.92 9.47
CA PRO A 105 -7.55 1.71 8.12
C PRO A 105 -8.59 0.99 7.25
N VAL A 106 -8.74 1.43 6.02
CA VAL A 106 -9.50 0.72 4.99
C VAL A 106 -8.61 -0.36 4.39
N ILE A 107 -9.00 -1.61 4.57
CA ILE A 107 -8.24 -2.76 4.08
C ILE A 107 -8.77 -3.14 2.70
N GLN A 108 -7.89 -3.18 1.71
CA GLN A 108 -8.20 -3.60 0.35
C GLN A 108 -7.27 -4.72 -0.07
N THR A 109 -7.78 -5.68 -0.82
CA THR A 109 -6.95 -6.75 -1.36
C THR A 109 -6.45 -6.40 -2.75
N SER A 110 -5.26 -6.87 -3.11
CA SER A 110 -4.74 -6.72 -4.48
C SER A 110 -5.71 -7.31 -5.52
N ARG A 111 -6.45 -8.36 -5.16
CA ARG A 111 -7.48 -8.95 -6.01
C ARG A 111 -8.62 -7.98 -6.33
N GLN A 112 -9.02 -7.15 -5.37
CA GLN A 112 -10.06 -6.14 -5.60
C GLN A 112 -9.56 -5.03 -6.51
N VAL A 113 -8.34 -4.59 -6.29
CA VAL A 113 -7.76 -3.42 -6.94
C VAL A 113 -7.14 -3.77 -8.29
N LEU A 114 -6.45 -4.91 -8.40
CA LEU A 114 -5.66 -5.30 -9.58
C LEU A 114 -6.36 -6.33 -10.47
N ASN A 115 -7.55 -6.81 -10.11
CA ASN A 115 -8.25 -7.81 -10.90
C ASN A 115 -8.92 -7.16 -12.13
N PRO A 116 -8.50 -7.50 -13.36
CA PRO A 116 -9.14 -6.99 -14.59
C PRO A 116 -10.60 -7.43 -14.76
N ARG A 117 -11.09 -8.37 -13.95
CA ARG A 117 -12.46 -8.84 -13.95
C ARG A 117 -13.40 -8.08 -13.01
N THR A 118 -12.87 -7.28 -12.09
CA THR A 118 -13.70 -6.33 -11.36
C THR A 118 -14.19 -5.31 -12.38
N LYS A 119 -15.46 -5.44 -12.76
CA LYS A 119 -16.17 -4.55 -13.67
C LYS A 119 -16.32 -3.15 -13.02
N GLY A 120 -15.23 -2.51 -12.74
CA GLY A 120 -15.18 -1.13 -12.30
C GLY A 120 -14.28 -0.36 -13.25
N ASN A 121 -14.37 0.92 -13.19
CA ASN A 121 -13.60 1.87 -14.00
C ASN A 121 -12.07 1.72 -13.89
N LEU A 122 -11.59 0.74 -13.13
CA LEU A 122 -10.18 0.36 -12.98
C LEU A 122 -9.76 -0.84 -13.84
N SER A 123 -10.64 -1.32 -14.75
CA SER A 123 -10.27 -2.38 -15.69
C SER A 123 -9.04 -2.03 -16.53
N ASN A 124 -8.72 -0.76 -16.63
CA ASN A 124 -7.60 -0.18 -17.36
C ASN A 124 -6.61 0.51 -16.42
N GLN A 125 -6.35 -0.02 -15.22
CA GLN A 125 -5.42 0.58 -14.26
C GLN A 125 -4.04 0.79 -14.86
N LYS A 126 -3.56 -0.18 -15.63
CA LYS A 126 -2.32 -0.04 -16.38
C LYS A 126 -2.43 1.11 -17.37
N ASP A 127 -3.52 1.19 -18.10
CA ASP A 127 -3.78 2.25 -19.07
C ASP A 127 -3.94 3.61 -18.37
N LEU A 128 -4.54 3.67 -17.18
CA LEU A 128 -4.65 4.90 -16.40
C LEU A 128 -3.28 5.40 -15.96
N LEU A 129 -2.41 4.51 -15.50
CA LEU A 129 -1.03 4.84 -15.17
C LEU A 129 -0.23 5.21 -16.41
N GLU A 130 -0.41 4.48 -17.52
CA GLU A 130 0.27 4.73 -18.79
C GLU A 130 -0.25 5.99 -19.49
N GLN A 131 -1.56 6.24 -19.45
CA GLN A 131 -2.19 7.43 -20.05
C GLN A 131 -1.95 8.71 -19.25
N ARG A 132 -1.34 8.61 -18.08
CA ARG A 132 -0.95 9.77 -17.27
C ARG A 132 -2.11 10.66 -16.79
N ARG A 133 -3.35 10.17 -16.83
CA ARG A 133 -4.52 10.97 -16.48
C ARG A 133 -4.55 11.42 -15.03
N PHE A 134 -4.11 10.53 -14.12
CA PHE A 134 -4.20 10.79 -12.68
C PHE A 134 -2.86 11.09 -12.01
N VAL A 135 -1.76 10.85 -12.69
CA VAL A 135 -0.43 10.80 -12.07
C VAL A 135 0.56 11.76 -12.73
N TYR A 136 0.14 12.63 -13.62
CA TYR A 136 1.07 13.37 -14.44
C TYR A 136 2.12 14.15 -13.61
N GLU A 137 1.69 14.86 -12.59
CA GLU A 137 2.61 15.59 -11.71
C GLU A 137 3.32 14.68 -10.70
N GLY A 138 2.67 13.62 -10.26
CA GLY A 138 3.20 12.64 -9.29
C GLY A 138 3.97 11.47 -9.90
N GLN A 139 3.99 11.32 -11.23
CA GLN A 139 4.65 10.17 -11.89
C GLN A 139 6.15 10.08 -11.59
N LYS A 140 6.82 11.22 -11.45
CA LYS A 140 8.23 11.24 -11.08
C LYS A 140 8.49 10.68 -9.69
N LEU A 141 7.46 10.64 -8.85
CA LEU A 141 7.51 10.13 -7.48
C LEU A 141 7.26 8.62 -7.44
N LEU A 142 6.48 8.07 -8.39
CA LEU A 142 6.14 6.65 -8.45
C LEU A 142 7.23 5.82 -9.16
N THR A 143 8.38 5.72 -8.53
CA THR A 143 9.60 5.14 -9.13
C THR A 143 9.68 3.63 -9.09
N ASN A 144 8.83 2.94 -8.31
CA ASN A 144 8.83 1.49 -8.19
C ASN A 144 7.42 0.91 -8.09
N ASP A 145 7.32 -0.42 -8.21
CA ASP A 145 6.03 -1.11 -8.25
C ASP A 145 5.24 -1.01 -6.94
N HIS A 146 5.91 -0.97 -5.79
CA HIS A 146 5.23 -0.83 -4.49
C HIS A 146 4.57 0.54 -4.36
N LEU A 147 5.21 1.60 -4.83
CA LEU A 147 4.60 2.94 -4.86
C LEU A 147 3.42 2.99 -5.83
N ARG A 148 3.53 2.34 -7.00
CA ARG A 148 2.43 2.26 -7.96
C ARG A 148 1.25 1.46 -7.39
N CYS A 149 1.52 0.34 -6.73
CA CYS A 149 0.48 -0.44 -6.06
C CYS A 149 -0.20 0.36 -4.95
N ALA A 150 0.56 1.01 -4.08
CA ALA A 150 0.00 1.88 -3.04
C ALA A 150 -0.89 2.98 -3.64
N PHE A 151 -0.42 3.65 -4.69
CA PHE A 151 -1.23 4.64 -5.42
C PHE A 151 -2.53 4.06 -5.95
N LEU A 152 -2.50 2.86 -6.56
CA LEU A 152 -3.70 2.20 -7.08
C LEU A 152 -4.71 1.87 -5.99
N HIS A 153 -4.25 1.49 -4.81
CA HIS A 153 -5.12 1.27 -3.65
C HIS A 153 -5.81 2.58 -3.21
N GLY A 154 -5.07 3.68 -3.15
CA GLY A 154 -5.62 4.99 -2.85
C GLY A 154 -6.63 5.44 -3.90
N LEU A 155 -6.31 5.27 -5.18
CA LEU A 155 -7.20 5.61 -6.29
C LEU A 155 -8.47 4.75 -6.29
N TYR A 156 -8.37 3.46 -6.00
CA TYR A 156 -9.52 2.57 -5.88
C TYR A 156 -10.48 3.03 -4.78
N TYR A 157 -9.94 3.47 -3.66
CA TYR A 157 -10.74 4.05 -2.59
C TYR A 157 -11.49 5.30 -3.05
N LEU A 158 -10.82 6.23 -3.71
CA LEU A 158 -11.42 7.46 -4.22
C LEU A 158 -12.54 7.20 -5.23
N ILE A 159 -12.34 6.26 -6.14
CA ILE A 159 -13.37 5.86 -7.12
C ILE A 159 -14.57 5.22 -6.42
N GLY A 160 -14.32 4.34 -5.45
CA GLY A 160 -15.38 3.69 -4.66
C GLY A 160 -16.17 4.67 -3.81
N ALA A 161 -15.54 5.76 -3.36
CA ALA A 161 -16.18 6.85 -2.65
C ALA A 161 -16.91 7.85 -3.60
N GLY A 162 -16.84 7.65 -4.92
CA GLY A 162 -17.42 8.57 -5.91
C GLY A 162 -16.68 9.88 -6.12
N GLU A 163 -15.43 9.94 -5.61
CA GLU A 163 -14.62 11.16 -5.62
C GLU A 163 -13.87 11.37 -6.96
N VAL A 164 -13.74 10.31 -7.75
CA VAL A 164 -13.09 10.35 -9.06
C VAL A 164 -14.04 9.78 -10.10
N ILE A 165 -14.36 10.58 -11.08
CA ILE A 165 -15.10 10.14 -12.28
C ILE A 165 -14.06 9.62 -13.27
N ALA A 166 -14.17 8.36 -13.56
CA ALA A 166 -13.30 7.74 -14.55
C ALA A 166 -13.63 8.18 -15.97
#